data_353d5a8e2380bc80d5270f84308be8a9
#
_entry.id   353d5a8e2380bc80d5270f84308be8a9
#
_cell.length_a   1.000
_cell.length_b   1.000
_cell.length_c   1.000
_cell.angle_alpha   90.00
_cell.angle_beta   90.00
_cell.angle_gamma   90.00
#
_symmetry.space_group_name_H-M   'P 1'
#
loop_
_entity.id
_entity.type
_entity.pdbx_description
1 polymer ?
#
loop_
_entity_poly.entity_id
_entity_poly.type
_entity_poly.pdbx_seq_one_letter_code
_entity_poly.pdbx_strand_id
1 'polypeptide(L)'
;FALDSELPLKFLPQIGLFGSGDFKGFVYPILKEYAVEYYDKGTGATKWLLEHKNHKTTVLYIDSPCFTQDIERCKKYGEIRILPDMYIQTCILKNKTIRLNLEDDKTVAQKQLIEIWKNFNHC
;
A
#
# COMPACT_ATOMS: atom_id res chain seq x y z
N PHE A 1 -2.21 19.44 -16.30
CA PHE A 1 -3.46 19.74 -15.56
C PHE A 1 -3.24 19.73 -14.04
N ALA A 2 -2.90 18.57 -13.42
CA ALA A 2 -2.80 18.49 -11.96
C ALA A 2 -1.72 19.43 -11.38
N LEU A 3 -0.59 19.55 -12.05
CA LEU A 3 0.48 20.47 -11.67
C LEU A 3 0.03 21.94 -11.80
N ASP A 4 -0.59 22.30 -12.94
CA ASP A 4 -1.06 23.67 -13.17
C ASP A 4 -2.19 24.07 -12.21
N SER A 5 -2.96 23.09 -11.72
CA SER A 5 -4.04 23.30 -10.75
C SER A 5 -3.60 23.09 -9.30
N GLU A 6 -2.34 22.79 -9.06
CA GLU A 6 -1.75 22.50 -7.73
C GLU A 6 -2.48 21.39 -6.96
N LEU A 7 -3.13 20.48 -7.69
CA LEU A 7 -3.89 19.39 -7.09
C LEU A 7 -2.97 18.22 -6.69
N PRO A 8 -3.03 17.76 -5.43
CA PRO A 8 -2.28 16.59 -5.04
C PRO A 8 -2.79 15.34 -5.76
N LEU A 9 -1.87 14.49 -6.18
CA LEU A 9 -2.17 13.25 -6.89
C LEU A 9 -1.79 12.04 -6.04
N LYS A 10 -2.57 10.97 -6.19
CA LYS A 10 -2.24 9.65 -5.66
C LYS A 10 -2.28 8.62 -6.77
N PHE A 11 -1.14 8.02 -7.07
CA PHE A 11 -1.06 6.88 -7.97
C PHE A 11 -1.23 5.59 -7.19
N LEU A 12 -2.23 4.82 -7.57
CA LEU A 12 -2.56 3.50 -7.04
C LEU A 12 -2.47 2.50 -8.20
N PRO A 13 -1.30 1.92 -8.46
CA PRO A 13 -1.21 0.89 -9.49
C PRO A 13 -2.17 -0.26 -9.20
N GLN A 14 -2.79 -0.79 -10.23
CA GLN A 14 -3.71 -1.91 -10.08
C GLN A 14 -2.93 -3.18 -9.70
N ILE A 15 -3.37 -3.85 -8.66
CA ILE A 15 -2.85 -5.15 -8.25
C ILE A 15 -3.61 -6.21 -9.04
N GLY A 16 -2.94 -7.02 -9.87
CA GLY A 16 -3.58 -8.08 -10.63
C GLY A 16 -2.77 -8.54 -11.86
N LEU A 17 -3.44 -9.24 -12.77
CA LEU A 17 -2.87 -9.99 -13.88
C LEU A 17 -2.06 -9.19 -14.92
N PHE A 18 -2.22 -7.88 -14.95
CA PHE A 18 -1.50 -7.02 -15.89
C PHE A 18 -0.42 -6.25 -15.13
N GLY A 19 0.79 -6.79 -15.19
CA GLY A 19 2.00 -6.34 -14.51
C GLY A 19 2.11 -4.85 -14.26
N SER A 20 2.02 -4.47 -13.00
CA SER A 20 2.29 -3.12 -12.51
C SER A 20 3.73 -2.65 -12.72
N GLY A 21 4.63 -3.54 -13.14
CA GLY A 21 6.01 -3.20 -13.44
C GLY A 21 6.14 -2.12 -14.51
N ASP A 22 5.32 -2.19 -15.54
CA ASP A 22 5.30 -1.22 -16.64
C ASP A 22 4.81 0.15 -16.19
N PHE A 23 3.83 0.20 -15.28
CA PHE A 23 3.30 1.48 -14.80
C PHE A 23 4.34 2.27 -14.01
N LYS A 24 5.12 1.61 -13.16
CA LYS A 24 6.24 2.26 -12.44
C LYS A 24 7.30 2.77 -13.40
N GLY A 25 7.67 1.94 -14.38
CA GLY A 25 8.62 2.31 -15.43
C GLY A 25 8.16 3.49 -16.26
N PHE A 26 6.88 3.64 -16.49
CA PHE A 26 6.30 4.78 -17.19
C PHE A 26 6.22 6.05 -16.32
N VAL A 27 5.76 5.93 -15.08
CA VAL A 27 5.49 7.09 -14.22
C VAL A 27 6.75 7.66 -13.58
N TYR A 28 7.70 6.84 -13.14
CA TYR A 28 8.90 7.32 -12.42
C TYR A 28 9.78 8.26 -13.23
N PRO A 29 10.05 8.04 -14.53
CA PRO A 29 10.81 9.01 -15.32
C PRO A 29 10.15 10.40 -15.33
N ILE A 30 8.83 10.45 -15.47
CA ILE A 30 8.06 11.70 -15.45
C ILE A 30 8.14 12.37 -14.07
N LEU A 31 7.97 11.61 -12.99
CA LEU A 31 8.10 12.15 -11.64
C LEU A 31 9.52 12.71 -11.40
N LYS A 32 10.55 12.02 -11.84
CA LYS A 32 11.94 12.45 -11.69
C LYS A 32 12.26 13.72 -12.47
N GLU A 33 11.63 13.93 -13.61
CA GLU A 33 11.82 15.13 -14.44
C GLU A 33 11.38 16.41 -13.73
N TYR A 34 10.27 16.34 -12.97
CA TYR A 34 9.67 17.50 -12.31
C TYR A 34 9.88 17.54 -10.80
N ALA A 35 10.51 16.52 -10.23
CA ALA A 35 10.71 16.43 -8.78
C ALA A 35 11.80 17.38 -8.30
N VAL A 36 11.45 18.19 -7.33
CA VAL A 36 12.40 18.98 -6.51
C VAL A 36 12.75 18.27 -5.21
N GLU A 37 11.86 17.41 -4.72
CA GLU A 37 12.08 16.59 -3.52
C GLU A 37 11.46 15.20 -3.69
N TYR A 38 12.07 14.22 -3.06
CA TYR A 38 11.66 12.83 -3.05
C TYR A 38 11.84 12.22 -1.66
N TYR A 39 10.80 11.55 -1.18
CA TYR A 39 10.81 10.84 0.09
C TYR A 39 10.31 9.42 -0.09
N ASP A 40 11.16 8.44 0.21
CA ASP A 40 10.70 7.07 0.44
C ASP A 40 10.24 6.96 1.90
N LYS A 41 8.94 6.77 2.08
CA LYS A 41 8.35 6.65 3.42
C LYS A 41 8.72 5.35 4.13
N GLY A 42 9.41 4.42 3.46
CA GLY A 42 9.67 3.09 4.00
C GLY A 42 8.40 2.26 4.25
N THR A 43 7.23 2.70 3.78
CA THR A 43 5.92 2.08 4.00
C THR A 43 5.26 1.61 2.70
N GLY A 44 6.07 1.32 1.66
CA GLY A 44 5.55 0.99 0.33
C GLY A 44 4.92 2.18 -0.39
N ALA A 45 5.27 3.40 0.02
CA ALA A 45 4.82 4.62 -0.64
C ALA A 45 5.98 5.60 -0.78
N THR A 46 6.06 6.24 -1.94
CA THR A 46 6.99 7.32 -2.21
C THR A 46 6.24 8.63 -2.39
N LYS A 47 6.73 9.68 -1.77
CA LYS A 47 6.18 11.02 -1.87
C LYS A 47 7.13 11.88 -2.71
N TRP A 48 6.58 12.57 -3.67
CA TRP A 48 7.29 13.45 -4.60
C TRP A 48 6.72 14.85 -4.48
N LEU A 49 7.58 15.85 -4.35
CA LEU A 49 7.22 17.24 -4.54
C LEU A 49 7.63 17.64 -5.95
N LEU A 50 6.66 17.99 -6.78
CA LEU A 50 6.88 18.42 -8.16
C LEU A 50 6.77 19.92 -8.26
N GLU A 51 7.63 20.52 -9.11
CA GLU A 51 7.59 21.94 -9.43
C GLU A 51 7.78 22.17 -10.93
N HIS A 52 6.92 22.99 -11.53
CA HIS A 52 7.05 23.42 -12.91
C HIS A 52 6.38 24.79 -13.11
N LYS A 53 7.08 25.75 -13.73
CA LYS A 53 6.56 27.10 -14.01
C LYS A 53 5.91 27.78 -12.81
N ASN A 54 6.54 27.71 -11.64
CA ASN A 54 6.08 28.23 -10.36
C ASN A 54 4.84 27.53 -9.75
N HIS A 55 4.33 26.47 -10.35
CA HIS A 55 3.30 25.63 -9.76
C HIS A 55 3.94 24.47 -9.00
N LYS A 56 3.34 24.13 -7.85
CA LYS A 56 3.82 23.02 -7.00
C LYS A 56 2.70 22.04 -6.70
N THR A 57 3.00 20.76 -6.75
CA THR A 57 2.06 19.73 -6.30
C THR A 57 2.77 18.57 -5.65
N THR A 58 2.02 17.81 -4.87
CA THR A 58 2.51 16.59 -4.24
C THR A 58 1.95 15.37 -4.96
N VAL A 59 2.82 14.42 -5.25
CA VAL A 59 2.42 13.12 -5.77
C VAL A 59 2.78 12.04 -4.75
N LEU A 60 1.82 11.20 -4.41
CA LEU A 60 2.01 9.99 -3.63
C LEU A 60 1.90 8.78 -4.57
N TYR A 61 2.98 8.05 -4.73
CA TYR A 61 3.00 6.80 -5.48
C TYR A 61 3.00 5.61 -4.51
N ILE A 62 2.05 4.70 -4.66
CA ILE A 62 1.96 3.49 -3.83
C ILE A 62 2.69 2.36 -4.53
N ASP A 63 3.84 1.97 -3.97
CA ASP A 63 4.66 0.86 -4.43
C ASP A 63 4.38 -0.36 -3.53
N SER A 64 3.25 -1.00 -3.77
CA SER A 64 2.79 -2.11 -2.93
C SER A 64 3.72 -3.31 -3.03
N PRO A 65 4.09 -3.95 -1.90
CA PRO A 65 4.85 -5.21 -1.91
C PRO A 65 4.11 -6.35 -2.61
N CYS A 66 2.80 -6.23 -2.83
CA CYS A 66 2.02 -7.21 -3.59
C CYS A 66 2.48 -7.36 -5.04
N PHE A 67 3.18 -6.36 -5.61
CA PHE A 67 3.70 -6.44 -6.97
C PHE A 67 4.92 -7.36 -7.10
N THR A 68 5.71 -7.45 -6.04
CA THR A 68 6.93 -8.26 -5.99
C THR A 68 6.75 -9.56 -5.23
N GLN A 69 5.58 -9.76 -4.60
CA GLN A 69 5.29 -10.88 -3.70
C GLN A 69 6.34 -11.05 -2.59
N ASP A 70 6.97 -9.95 -2.20
CA ASP A 70 7.97 -9.90 -1.14
C ASP A 70 7.28 -9.92 0.23
N ILE A 71 7.30 -11.09 0.86
CA ILE A 71 6.66 -11.34 2.16
C ILE A 71 7.28 -10.52 3.28
N GLU A 72 8.59 -10.39 3.31
CA GLU A 72 9.27 -9.63 4.37
C GLU A 72 8.94 -8.15 4.27
N ARG A 73 8.91 -7.64 3.04
CA ARG A 73 8.45 -6.29 2.78
C ARG A 73 6.96 -6.14 3.11
N CYS A 74 6.12 -7.12 2.74
CA CYS A 74 4.71 -7.12 3.07
C CYS A 74 4.45 -7.08 4.58
N LYS A 75 5.20 -7.85 5.37
CA LYS A 75 5.11 -7.84 6.85
C LYS A 75 5.47 -6.50 7.47
N LYS A 76 6.41 -5.77 6.89
CA LYS A 76 6.77 -4.41 7.36
C LYS A 76 5.65 -3.40 7.17
N TYR A 77 4.85 -3.57 6.13
CA TYR A 77 3.74 -2.69 5.78
C TYR A 77 2.38 -3.26 6.15
N GLY A 78 2.39 -4.37 6.85
CA GLY A 78 1.25 -5.21 7.09
C GLY A 78 -0.01 -4.48 7.50
N GLU A 79 -1.04 -4.67 6.70
CA GLU A 79 -2.40 -4.26 7.01
C GLU A 79 -3.22 -5.51 7.31
N ILE A 80 -3.69 -5.62 8.53
CA ILE A 80 -4.79 -6.53 8.84
C ILE A 80 -6.08 -5.79 8.57
N ARG A 81 -6.92 -6.34 7.71
CA ARG A 81 -8.26 -5.81 7.43
C ARG A 81 -9.29 -6.57 8.22
N ILE A 82 -10.14 -5.85 8.92
CA ILE A 82 -11.32 -6.41 9.57
C ILE A 82 -12.51 -6.02 8.71
N LEU A 83 -13.18 -7.00 8.14
CA LEU A 83 -14.36 -6.82 7.31
C LEU A 83 -15.61 -6.56 8.18
N PRO A 84 -16.70 -6.00 7.62
CA PRO A 84 -17.90 -5.66 8.38
C PRO A 84 -18.53 -6.85 9.12
N ASP A 85 -18.36 -8.07 8.61
CA ASP A 85 -18.82 -9.33 9.19
C ASP A 85 -17.82 -9.96 10.17
N MET A 86 -16.82 -9.17 10.60
CA MET A 86 -15.76 -9.56 11.53
C MET A 86 -14.78 -10.61 11.00
N TYR A 87 -14.73 -10.80 9.70
CA TYR A 87 -13.69 -11.62 9.11
C TYR A 87 -12.39 -10.82 8.97
N ILE A 88 -11.28 -11.51 9.20
CA ILE A 88 -9.93 -10.95 9.10
C ILE A 88 -9.33 -11.36 7.77
N GLN A 89 -8.86 -10.38 7.03
CA GLN A 89 -8.13 -10.56 5.78
C GLN A 89 -6.69 -10.06 5.97
N THR A 90 -5.72 -10.96 5.86
CA THR A 90 -4.29 -10.64 5.97
C THR A 90 -3.63 -10.35 4.60
N CYS A 91 -4.25 -10.79 3.52
CA CYS A 91 -3.77 -10.55 2.17
C CYS A 91 -4.91 -10.13 1.25
N ILE A 92 -4.73 -9.02 0.54
CA ILE A 92 -5.73 -8.50 -0.40
C ILE A 92 -5.97 -9.45 -1.60
N LEU A 93 -4.96 -10.26 -1.93
CA LEU A 93 -5.02 -11.20 -3.07
C LEU A 93 -5.64 -12.55 -2.70
N LYS A 94 -5.91 -12.79 -1.43
CA LYS A 94 -6.46 -14.07 -0.95
C LYS A 94 -7.80 -13.92 -0.27
N ASN A 95 -8.72 -14.78 -0.66
CA ASN A 95 -10.06 -14.85 -0.06
C ASN A 95 -10.09 -15.63 1.28
N LYS A 96 -8.95 -16.06 1.80
CA LYS A 96 -8.91 -16.75 3.10
C LYS A 96 -9.11 -15.74 4.20
N THR A 97 -10.28 -15.83 4.82
CA THR A 97 -10.71 -15.01 5.94
C THR A 97 -10.91 -15.88 7.16
N ILE A 98 -10.52 -15.38 8.32
CA ILE A 98 -10.73 -16.03 9.60
C ILE A 98 -11.65 -15.13 10.39
N ARG A 99 -12.74 -15.67 10.94
CA ARG A 99 -13.65 -14.87 11.75
C ARG A 99 -13.02 -14.54 13.09
N LEU A 100 -13.02 -13.25 13.44
CA LEU A 100 -12.59 -12.79 14.74
C LEU A 100 -13.64 -13.15 15.79
N ASN A 101 -13.27 -13.85 16.84
CA ASN A 101 -14.15 -14.13 17.95
C ASN A 101 -14.15 -12.94 18.92
N LEU A 102 -15.31 -12.29 19.05
CA LEU A 102 -15.54 -11.16 19.96
C LEU A 102 -16.43 -11.54 21.15
N GLU A 103 -16.96 -12.75 21.18
CA GLU A 103 -17.86 -13.21 22.25
C GLU A 103 -17.11 -13.49 23.54
N ASP A 104 -15.77 -13.69 23.43
CA ASP A 104 -14.88 -13.91 24.55
C ASP A 104 -14.19 -12.61 24.98
N ASP A 105 -13.42 -12.69 26.05
CA ASP A 105 -12.62 -11.58 26.57
C ASP A 105 -11.76 -10.94 25.46
N LYS A 106 -11.63 -9.63 25.51
CA LYS A 106 -10.76 -8.81 24.64
C LYS A 106 -9.37 -9.43 24.43
N THR A 107 -8.84 -10.11 25.45
CA THR A 107 -7.56 -10.82 25.38
C THR A 107 -7.55 -11.98 24.38
N VAL A 108 -8.67 -12.63 24.15
CA VAL A 108 -8.80 -13.74 23.19
C VAL A 108 -8.72 -13.20 21.76
N ALA A 109 -9.47 -12.14 21.45
CA ALA A 109 -9.40 -11.49 20.14
C ALA A 109 -8.00 -10.96 19.84
N GLN A 110 -7.34 -10.36 20.83
CA GLN A 110 -5.98 -9.86 20.69
C GLN A 110 -4.97 -10.99 20.42
N LYS A 111 -5.05 -12.10 21.14
CA LYS A 111 -4.21 -13.27 20.89
C LYS A 111 -4.43 -13.84 19.50
N GLN A 112 -5.68 -13.95 19.07
CA GLN A 112 -6.05 -14.42 17.73
C GLN A 112 -5.42 -13.54 16.63
N LEU A 113 -5.49 -12.22 16.76
CA LEU A 113 -4.87 -11.29 15.81
C LEU A 113 -3.34 -11.46 15.76
N ILE A 114 -2.69 -11.58 16.91
CA ILE A 114 -1.24 -11.79 16.99
C ILE A 114 -0.84 -13.12 16.35
N GLU A 115 -1.60 -14.18 16.59
CA GLU A 115 -1.33 -15.50 16.02
C GLU A 115 -1.50 -15.51 14.50
N ILE A 116 -2.58 -14.92 13.99
CA ILE A 116 -2.82 -14.75 12.55
C ILE A 116 -1.66 -14.01 11.90
N TRP A 117 -1.17 -12.94 12.53
CA TRP A 117 -0.07 -12.16 12.01
C TRP A 117 1.25 -12.93 12.03
N LYS A 118 1.57 -13.64 13.11
CA LYS A 118 2.78 -14.46 13.20
C LYS A 118 2.82 -15.58 12.16
N ASN A 119 1.65 -16.17 11.87
CA ASN A 119 1.52 -17.26 10.91
C ASN A 119 1.36 -16.78 9.44
N PHE A 120 1.32 -15.48 9.22
CA PHE A 120 1.29 -14.92 7.88
C PHE A 120 2.68 -15.05 7.22
N ASN A 121 2.84 -16.04 6.35
CA ASN A 121 4.13 -16.40 5.73
C ASN A 121 4.07 -16.58 4.21
N HIS A 122 2.93 -16.25 3.58
CA HIS A 122 2.76 -16.40 2.14
C HIS A 122 1.69 -15.45 1.59
N CYS A 123 1.88 -15.00 0.38
CA CYS A 123 0.87 -14.32 -0.44
C CYS A 123 0.10 -15.29 -1.32
#